data_4987981fd5d49041249a16dfc2e0458a
#
_entry.id   4987981fd5d49041249a16dfc2e0458a
#
_cell.length_a   1.000
_cell.length_b   1.000
_cell.length_c   1.000
_cell.angle_alpha   90.00
_cell.angle_beta   90.00
_cell.angle_gamma   90.00
#
_symmetry.space_group_name_H-M   'P 1'
#
loop_
_entity.id
_entity.type
_entity.pdbx_description
1 polymer ?
#
loop_
_entity_poly.entity_id
_entity_poly.type
_entity_poly.pdbx_seq_one_letter_code
_entity_poly.pdbx_strand_id
1 'polypeptide(L)'
;EYAVANNENYQQFLDAGLNVSDFRRFPTDDNGNIQSDSLQYYNWQDIMLRNAVRQSYRLGVSGGQDNNTFYVAGGLNSTDGILQSTGMKSYDLTGNFKNRVNDWLTADIRLSATKTENNMTQGSDGSKNKFGVLNSIISTRPVYGNNEDLFAEGEDYLTADDQINGQSNPYAWIDEYQDLVDIENLRMSTSLDAKISNSLTFRTRIGTQYRNTHRLMYFSSNHNRGRQSNGEGHKFTRKDESVVLDNLIFYKSKIGKKHNLSGTLGFTYNEYSTSNVNITASNFIDDYISVSYTHLRAHETRP
;
A
#
# COMPACT_ATOMS: atom_id res chain seq x y z
N GLU A 1 -31.02 5.31 -7.64
CA GLU A 1 -31.76 6.06 -8.65
C GLU A 1 -31.93 7.50 -8.18
N TYR A 2 -31.04 8.37 -8.62
CA TYR A 2 -31.24 9.80 -8.42
C TYR A 2 -32.34 10.24 -9.35
N ALA A 3 -33.44 10.71 -8.79
CA ALA A 3 -34.51 11.30 -9.60
C ALA A 3 -33.91 12.48 -10.36
N VAL A 4 -33.78 12.36 -11.66
CA VAL A 4 -33.55 13.51 -12.52
C VAL A 4 -34.69 14.48 -12.22
N ALA A 5 -34.37 15.66 -11.68
CA ALA A 5 -35.33 16.68 -11.43
C ALA A 5 -35.93 17.04 -12.80
N ASN A 6 -37.12 16.52 -13.09
CA ASN A 6 -37.89 16.99 -14.22
C ASN A 6 -38.51 18.36 -13.86
N ASN A 7 -39.07 19.05 -14.81
CA ASN A 7 -39.71 20.36 -14.59
C ASN A 7 -40.73 20.35 -13.45
N GLU A 8 -41.45 19.25 -13.23
CA GLU A 8 -42.44 19.14 -12.16
C GLU A 8 -41.77 19.11 -10.78
N ASN A 9 -40.68 18.37 -10.63
CA ASN A 9 -39.92 18.33 -9.38
C ASN A 9 -39.25 19.66 -9.10
N TYR A 10 -38.76 20.37 -10.12
CA TYR A 10 -38.14 21.68 -9.96
C TYR A 10 -39.13 22.72 -9.44
N GLN A 11 -40.39 22.74 -9.99
CA GLN A 11 -41.43 23.61 -9.51
C GLN A 11 -41.85 23.27 -8.07
N GLN A 12 -41.92 21.98 -7.71
CA GLN A 12 -42.20 21.57 -6.33
C GLN A 12 -41.16 22.07 -5.33
N PHE A 13 -39.86 22.08 -5.71
CA PHE A 13 -38.84 22.65 -4.86
C PHE A 13 -38.92 24.17 -4.72
N LEU A 14 -39.22 24.88 -5.79
CA LEU A 14 -39.49 26.30 -5.75
C LEU A 14 -40.68 26.64 -4.88
N ASP A 15 -41.78 25.91 -5.02
CA ASP A 15 -43.01 26.09 -4.24
C ASP A 15 -42.81 25.75 -2.77
N ALA A 16 -41.86 24.84 -2.45
CA ALA A 16 -41.48 24.52 -1.09
C ALA A 16 -40.50 25.56 -0.47
N GLY A 17 -40.13 26.62 -1.21
CA GLY A 17 -39.25 27.68 -0.75
C GLY A 17 -37.77 27.23 -0.58
N LEU A 18 -37.39 26.11 -1.20
CA LEU A 18 -36.01 25.64 -1.20
C LEU A 18 -35.18 26.52 -2.14
N ASN A 19 -33.94 26.85 -1.70
CA ASN A 19 -33.04 27.66 -2.50
C ASN A 19 -32.56 26.87 -3.72
N VAL A 20 -33.10 27.16 -4.87
CA VAL A 20 -32.83 26.45 -6.12
C VAL A 20 -31.47 26.80 -6.71
N SER A 21 -30.75 27.75 -6.12
CA SER A 21 -29.38 28.07 -6.52
C SER A 21 -28.43 26.88 -6.41
N ASP A 22 -28.72 25.92 -5.52
CA ASP A 22 -27.94 24.71 -5.33
C ASP A 22 -28.21 23.63 -6.40
N PHE A 23 -29.32 23.80 -7.19
CA PHE A 23 -29.71 22.92 -8.30
C PHE A 23 -29.31 23.49 -9.66
N ARG A 24 -28.60 24.60 -9.75
CA ARG A 24 -28.33 25.39 -10.95
C ARG A 24 -27.45 24.78 -12.01
N ARG A 25 -27.19 23.50 -11.98
CA ARG A 25 -26.21 22.94 -12.90
C ARG A 25 -26.76 22.10 -14.03
N PHE A 26 -28.05 22.10 -14.17
CA PHE A 26 -28.64 21.58 -15.36
C PHE A 26 -28.79 22.72 -16.37
N PRO A 27 -28.34 22.53 -17.63
CA PRO A 27 -28.58 23.51 -18.67
C PRO A 27 -30.08 23.73 -18.81
N THR A 28 -30.50 24.95 -18.62
CA THR A 28 -31.92 25.37 -18.77
C THR A 28 -32.05 26.27 -19.98
N ASP A 29 -33.23 26.24 -20.61
CA ASP A 29 -33.63 27.21 -21.63
C ASP A 29 -33.94 28.57 -20.99
N ASP A 30 -34.21 29.57 -21.82
CA ASP A 30 -34.57 30.94 -21.38
C ASP A 30 -35.83 30.99 -20.49
N ASN A 31 -36.64 29.93 -20.48
CA ASN A 31 -37.83 29.79 -19.66
C ASN A 31 -37.58 29.01 -18.36
N GLY A 32 -36.35 28.56 -18.12
CA GLY A 32 -35.96 27.79 -16.95
C GLY A 32 -36.26 26.28 -17.06
N ASN A 33 -36.59 25.76 -18.25
CA ASN A 33 -36.82 24.32 -18.45
C ASN A 33 -35.47 23.61 -18.63
N ILE A 34 -35.33 22.44 -18.03
CA ILE A 34 -34.12 21.61 -18.18
C ILE A 34 -34.06 21.08 -19.63
N GLN A 35 -32.94 21.32 -20.28
CA GLN A 35 -32.63 20.80 -21.61
C GLN A 35 -32.10 19.38 -21.47
N SER A 36 -32.96 18.37 -21.47
CA SER A 36 -32.61 16.97 -21.30
C SER A 36 -31.58 16.46 -22.32
N ASP A 37 -31.62 17.00 -23.56
CA ASP A 37 -30.70 16.62 -24.64
C ASP A 37 -29.28 17.13 -24.45
N SER A 38 -29.10 18.02 -23.48
CA SER A 38 -27.79 18.59 -23.08
C SER A 38 -27.20 17.96 -21.81
N LEU A 39 -27.71 16.82 -21.40
CA LEU A 39 -27.22 16.13 -20.22
C LEU A 39 -26.29 14.99 -20.59
N GLN A 40 -25.17 14.87 -19.83
CA GLN A 40 -24.26 13.75 -19.90
C GLN A 40 -24.39 12.88 -18.64
N TYR A 41 -24.34 11.57 -18.84
CA TYR A 41 -24.47 10.56 -17.80
C TYR A 41 -23.14 9.87 -17.56
N TYR A 42 -22.69 9.85 -16.31
CA TYR A 42 -21.46 9.19 -15.89
C TYR A 42 -21.77 8.07 -14.90
N ASN A 43 -21.45 6.84 -15.27
CA ASN A 43 -21.42 5.72 -14.32
C ASN A 43 -20.06 5.69 -13.65
N TRP A 44 -19.93 6.34 -12.51
CA TRP A 44 -18.67 6.43 -11.78
C TRP A 44 -18.10 5.07 -11.40
N GLN A 45 -18.93 4.07 -11.17
CA GLN A 45 -18.46 2.72 -10.88
C GLN A 45 -17.77 2.11 -12.10
N ASP A 46 -18.35 2.22 -13.28
CA ASP A 46 -17.75 1.69 -14.52
C ASP A 46 -16.48 2.44 -14.91
N ILE A 47 -16.40 3.75 -14.61
CA ILE A 47 -15.23 4.59 -14.89
C ILE A 47 -14.10 4.26 -13.94
N MET A 48 -14.38 4.06 -12.65
CA MET A 48 -13.38 3.95 -11.60
C MET A 48 -12.95 2.51 -11.32
N LEU A 49 -13.80 1.55 -11.64
CA LEU A 49 -13.56 0.14 -11.37
C LEU A 49 -13.11 -0.60 -12.63
N ARG A 50 -12.28 -1.59 -12.45
CA ARG A 50 -11.80 -2.47 -13.51
C ARG A 50 -11.79 -3.93 -13.09
N ASN A 51 -11.73 -4.83 -14.06
CA ASN A 51 -11.39 -6.21 -13.81
C ASN A 51 -9.92 -6.29 -13.37
N ALA A 52 -9.70 -6.78 -12.15
CA ALA A 52 -8.38 -6.90 -11.56
C ALA A 52 -7.77 -8.26 -11.91
N VAL A 53 -6.52 -8.26 -12.39
CA VAL A 53 -5.76 -9.46 -12.73
C VAL A 53 -4.70 -9.72 -11.67
N ARG A 54 -4.59 -10.98 -11.24
CA ARG A 54 -3.49 -11.42 -10.38
C ARG A 54 -2.64 -12.46 -11.11
N GLN A 55 -1.33 -12.23 -11.10
CA GLN A 55 -0.33 -13.12 -11.68
C GLN A 55 0.72 -13.46 -10.62
N SER A 56 1.13 -14.73 -10.58
CA SER A 56 2.15 -15.20 -9.65
C SER A 56 3.06 -16.19 -10.37
N TYR A 57 4.34 -15.90 -10.37
CA TYR A 57 5.38 -16.73 -10.97
C TYR A 57 6.39 -17.08 -9.90
N ARG A 58 6.74 -18.37 -9.81
CA ARG A 58 7.75 -18.84 -8.87
C ARG A 58 8.62 -19.89 -9.52
N LEU A 59 9.94 -19.71 -9.39
CA LEU A 59 10.93 -20.67 -9.79
C LEU A 59 11.77 -21.07 -8.59
N GLY A 60 11.95 -22.37 -8.39
CA GLY A 60 12.75 -22.87 -7.29
C GLY A 60 13.66 -24.01 -7.75
N VAL A 61 14.85 -24.05 -7.15
CA VAL A 61 15.81 -25.12 -7.35
C VAL A 61 16.20 -25.66 -6.00
N SER A 62 16.20 -26.97 -5.86
CA SER A 62 16.65 -27.67 -4.66
C SER A 62 17.54 -28.82 -5.03
N GLY A 63 18.48 -29.12 -4.17
CA GLY A 63 19.38 -30.23 -4.36
C GLY A 63 20.13 -30.55 -3.08
N GLY A 64 20.94 -31.57 -3.14
CA GLY A 64 21.76 -31.96 -2.01
C GLY A 64 22.16 -33.42 -2.08
N GLN A 65 23.08 -33.77 -1.21
CA GLN A 65 23.51 -35.12 -0.97
C GLN A 65 23.74 -35.26 0.53
N ASP A 66 23.39 -36.38 1.10
CA ASP A 66 23.46 -36.85 2.50
C ASP A 66 23.67 -35.77 3.61
N ASN A 67 24.71 -34.97 3.47
CA ASN A 67 25.14 -33.98 4.45
C ASN A 67 24.87 -32.53 4.07
N ASN A 68 24.55 -32.28 2.81
CA ASN A 68 24.36 -30.93 2.27
C ASN A 68 23.04 -30.84 1.53
N THR A 69 22.20 -29.91 1.92
CA THR A 69 20.97 -29.63 1.20
C THR A 69 20.82 -28.12 0.96
N PHE A 70 20.29 -27.77 -0.18
CA PHE A 70 19.97 -26.39 -0.47
C PHE A 70 18.61 -26.28 -1.14
N TYR A 71 17.99 -25.13 -0.96
CA TYR A 71 16.81 -24.68 -1.67
C TYR A 71 16.97 -23.18 -1.94
N VAL A 72 16.80 -22.79 -3.19
CA VAL A 72 16.75 -21.39 -3.61
C VAL A 72 15.53 -21.21 -4.48
N ALA A 73 14.74 -20.17 -4.20
CA ALA A 73 13.57 -19.85 -5.01
C ALA A 73 13.43 -18.33 -5.13
N GLY A 74 12.98 -17.91 -6.31
CA GLY A 74 12.58 -16.54 -6.59
C GLY A 74 11.14 -16.48 -7.06
N GLY A 75 10.44 -15.44 -6.72
CA GLY A 75 9.05 -15.20 -7.07
C GLY A 75 8.77 -13.78 -7.52
N LEU A 76 7.77 -13.64 -8.37
CA LEU A 76 7.17 -12.39 -8.81
C LEU A 76 5.66 -12.51 -8.64
N ASN A 77 5.06 -11.62 -7.89
CA ASN A 77 3.62 -11.49 -7.76
C ASN A 77 3.21 -10.10 -8.24
N SER A 78 2.24 -10.04 -9.15
CA SER A 78 1.61 -8.81 -9.61
C SER A 78 0.12 -8.92 -9.38
N THR A 79 -0.47 -7.94 -8.75
CA THR A 79 -1.91 -7.88 -8.47
C THR A 79 -2.40 -6.49 -8.82
N ASP A 80 -3.28 -6.40 -9.80
CA ASP A 80 -4.00 -5.16 -10.07
C ASP A 80 -5.09 -4.95 -9.00
N GLY A 81 -5.32 -3.70 -8.64
CA GLY A 81 -6.48 -3.36 -7.81
C GLY A 81 -7.75 -3.23 -8.66
N ILE A 82 -8.89 -3.43 -8.03
CA ILE A 82 -10.21 -3.21 -8.67
C ILE A 82 -10.48 -1.73 -8.94
N LEU A 83 -9.89 -0.82 -8.17
CA LEU A 83 -9.85 0.61 -8.48
C LEU A 83 -8.74 0.87 -9.50
N GLN A 84 -9.01 1.71 -10.50
CA GLN A 84 -8.00 2.15 -11.46
C GLN A 84 -6.80 2.75 -10.72
N SER A 85 -5.62 2.72 -11.35
CA SER A 85 -4.34 3.20 -10.80
C SER A 85 -3.84 2.50 -9.54
N THR A 86 -4.57 1.53 -8.96
CA THR A 86 -4.11 0.78 -7.79
C THR A 86 -3.53 -0.57 -8.15
N GLY A 87 -2.55 -1.02 -7.37
CA GLY A 87 -1.94 -2.33 -7.60
C GLY A 87 -0.75 -2.60 -6.71
N MET A 88 -0.26 -3.82 -6.77
CA MET A 88 0.88 -4.28 -5.99
C MET A 88 1.78 -5.17 -6.85
N LYS A 89 3.09 -4.92 -6.77
CA LYS A 89 4.11 -5.83 -7.29
C LYS A 89 5.02 -6.26 -6.15
N SER A 90 5.30 -7.56 -6.07
CA SER A 90 6.18 -8.11 -5.04
C SER A 90 7.18 -9.08 -5.65
N TYR A 91 8.44 -8.90 -5.30
CA TYR A 91 9.57 -9.74 -5.67
C TYR A 91 10.06 -10.44 -4.42
N ASP A 92 10.22 -11.74 -4.47
CA ASP A 92 10.73 -12.51 -3.34
C ASP A 92 11.91 -13.40 -3.76
N LEU A 93 12.89 -13.51 -2.85
CA LEU A 93 14.01 -14.43 -2.93
C LEU A 93 14.11 -15.17 -1.61
N THR A 94 14.18 -16.48 -1.68
CA THR A 94 14.36 -17.35 -0.51
C THR A 94 15.51 -18.31 -0.74
N GLY A 95 16.39 -18.43 0.24
CA GLY A 95 17.49 -19.38 0.24
C GLY A 95 17.56 -20.13 1.57
N ASN A 96 17.66 -21.45 1.52
CA ASN A 96 17.87 -22.31 2.67
C ASN A 96 19.06 -23.24 2.37
N PHE A 97 20.05 -23.22 3.24
CA PHE A 97 21.26 -24.02 3.12
C PHE A 97 21.50 -24.75 4.42
N LYS A 98 21.57 -26.07 4.36
CA LYS A 98 21.92 -26.89 5.51
C LYS A 98 23.12 -27.74 5.16
N ASN A 99 24.12 -27.67 6.02
CA ASN A 99 25.38 -28.39 5.85
C ASN A 99 25.72 -29.11 7.14
N ARG A 100 25.93 -30.42 7.06
CA ARG A 100 26.57 -31.19 8.12
C ARG A 100 28.07 -31.17 7.88
N VAL A 101 28.73 -30.19 8.52
CA VAL A 101 30.18 -29.94 8.36
C VAL A 101 30.98 -31.17 8.72
N ASN A 102 30.57 -31.86 9.81
CA ASN A 102 31.14 -33.10 10.28
C ASN A 102 30.13 -33.83 11.20
N ASP A 103 30.54 -34.90 11.88
CA ASP A 103 29.63 -35.73 12.70
C ASP A 103 29.09 -35.02 13.93
N TRP A 104 29.72 -33.97 14.37
CA TRP A 104 29.31 -33.24 15.56
C TRP A 104 28.80 -31.81 15.27
N LEU A 105 28.99 -31.25 14.06
CA LEU A 105 28.60 -29.87 13.72
C LEU A 105 27.71 -29.83 12.50
N THR A 106 26.53 -29.21 12.65
CA THR A 106 25.60 -28.88 11.56
C THR A 106 25.37 -27.37 11.52
N ALA A 107 25.45 -26.78 10.34
CA ALA A 107 25.09 -25.39 10.07
C ALA A 107 23.79 -25.32 9.25
N ASP A 108 22.92 -24.37 9.58
CA ASP A 108 21.67 -24.09 8.84
C ASP A 108 21.62 -22.56 8.62
N ILE A 109 21.53 -22.16 7.36
CA ILE A 109 21.46 -20.74 6.97
C ILE A 109 20.16 -20.55 6.18
N ARG A 110 19.39 -19.55 6.57
CA ARG A 110 18.16 -19.15 5.91
C ARG A 110 18.21 -17.68 5.57
N LEU A 111 17.84 -17.37 4.35
CA LEU A 111 17.74 -16.03 3.82
C LEU A 111 16.36 -15.83 3.19
N SER A 112 15.75 -14.70 3.45
CA SER A 112 14.54 -14.26 2.76
C SER A 112 14.63 -12.78 2.50
N ALA A 113 14.50 -12.38 1.24
CA ALA A 113 14.44 -10.99 0.81
C ALA A 113 13.13 -10.77 0.05
N THR A 114 12.43 -9.68 0.35
CA THR A 114 11.19 -9.30 -0.34
C THR A 114 11.23 -7.81 -0.60
N LYS A 115 10.91 -7.41 -1.83
CA LYS A 115 10.62 -6.03 -2.20
C LYS A 115 9.17 -5.96 -2.68
N THR A 116 8.39 -5.04 -2.11
CA THR A 116 6.98 -4.83 -2.49
C THR A 116 6.78 -3.37 -2.84
N GLU A 117 6.18 -3.13 -3.99
CA GLU A 117 5.80 -1.82 -4.52
C GLU A 117 4.28 -1.78 -4.59
N ASN A 118 3.66 -0.88 -3.85
CA ASN A 118 2.21 -0.69 -3.86
C ASN A 118 1.88 0.70 -4.39
N ASN A 119 0.95 0.74 -5.33
CA ASN A 119 0.22 1.95 -5.66
C ASN A 119 -1.16 1.84 -4.99
N MET A 120 -1.38 2.68 -4.00
CA MET A 120 -2.56 2.63 -3.13
C MET A 120 -3.50 3.79 -3.45
N THR A 121 -4.70 3.71 -2.89
CA THR A 121 -5.61 4.83 -2.83
C THR A 121 -6.19 4.96 -1.42
N GLN A 122 -6.63 6.15 -1.08
CA GLN A 122 -7.23 6.41 0.22
C GLN A 122 -8.70 5.97 0.22
N GLY A 123 -8.99 4.84 0.83
CA GLY A 123 -10.36 4.34 0.96
C GLY A 123 -11.21 5.18 1.92
N SER A 124 -10.61 5.51 3.08
CA SER A 124 -11.17 6.42 4.10
C SER A 124 -10.02 6.77 5.03
N ASP A 125 -9.88 8.00 5.42
CA ASP A 125 -8.77 8.41 6.29
C ASP A 125 -9.06 8.23 7.80
N GLY A 126 -10.21 7.64 8.14
CA GLY A 126 -10.61 7.43 9.54
C GLY A 126 -10.80 8.72 10.33
N SER A 127 -10.44 9.86 9.77
CA SER A 127 -10.62 11.18 10.34
C SER A 127 -11.95 11.79 9.91
N LYS A 128 -12.25 12.95 10.44
CA LYS A 128 -13.54 13.64 10.24
C LYS A 128 -13.90 13.95 8.78
N ASN A 129 -12.96 13.73 7.85
CA ASN A 129 -13.17 13.88 6.41
C ASN A 129 -13.68 12.56 5.84
N LYS A 130 -14.95 12.50 5.58
CA LYS A 130 -15.71 11.36 5.04
C LYS A 130 -15.34 10.96 3.60
N PHE A 131 -14.25 11.45 3.03
CA PHE A 131 -14.05 11.60 1.61
C PHE A 131 -12.86 10.81 1.10
N GLY A 132 -12.95 9.48 1.18
CA GLY A 132 -12.08 8.62 0.38
C GLY A 132 -12.68 8.33 -1.00
N VAL A 133 -11.91 7.76 -1.89
CA VAL A 133 -12.31 7.44 -3.27
C VAL A 133 -13.61 6.65 -3.35
N LEU A 134 -13.86 5.68 -2.47
CA LEU A 134 -15.09 4.88 -2.46
C LEU A 134 -16.32 5.74 -2.18
N ASN A 135 -16.20 6.68 -1.25
CA ASN A 135 -17.29 7.59 -0.96
C ASN A 135 -17.54 8.56 -2.14
N SER A 136 -16.48 9.05 -2.77
CA SER A 136 -16.59 9.88 -3.97
C SER A 136 -17.32 9.14 -5.09
N ILE A 137 -17.00 7.87 -5.35
CA ILE A 137 -17.66 7.06 -6.38
C ILE A 137 -19.18 6.94 -6.15
N ILE A 138 -19.58 6.81 -4.88
CA ILE A 138 -20.99 6.56 -4.51
C ILE A 138 -21.78 7.87 -4.42
N SER A 139 -21.17 8.95 -3.93
CA SER A 139 -21.87 10.18 -3.58
C SER A 139 -21.75 11.28 -4.62
N THR A 140 -20.86 11.16 -5.60
CA THR A 140 -20.75 12.12 -6.69
C THR A 140 -21.95 11.97 -7.65
N ARG A 141 -22.50 13.09 -8.06
CA ARG A 141 -23.64 13.11 -8.98
C ARG A 141 -23.31 12.42 -10.31
N PRO A 142 -24.21 11.63 -10.87
CA PRO A 142 -23.97 10.94 -12.12
C PRO A 142 -24.36 11.74 -13.37
N VAL A 143 -24.91 12.96 -13.22
CA VAL A 143 -25.48 13.75 -14.33
C VAL A 143 -24.84 15.13 -14.36
N TYR A 144 -24.38 15.53 -15.53
CA TYR A 144 -23.73 16.82 -15.80
C TYR A 144 -24.26 17.44 -17.09
N GLY A 145 -24.04 18.75 -17.26
CA GLY A 145 -24.33 19.44 -18.52
C GLY A 145 -23.28 19.13 -19.59
N ASN A 146 -23.65 19.25 -20.85
CA ASN A 146 -22.75 19.02 -22.00
C ASN A 146 -21.50 19.91 -22.04
N ASN A 147 -21.51 21.02 -21.31
CA ASN A 147 -20.41 21.98 -21.31
C ASN A 147 -19.39 21.70 -20.19
N GLU A 148 -19.60 20.64 -19.40
CA GLU A 148 -18.72 20.28 -18.31
C GLU A 148 -17.80 19.14 -18.79
N ASP A 149 -16.56 19.46 -19.14
CA ASP A 149 -15.53 18.45 -19.42
C ASP A 149 -14.89 18.03 -18.09
N LEU A 150 -15.35 16.92 -17.54
CA LEU A 150 -14.87 16.38 -16.26
C LEU A 150 -13.49 15.72 -16.36
N PHE A 151 -12.96 15.58 -17.58
CA PHE A 151 -11.70 14.91 -17.85
C PHE A 151 -10.64 15.84 -18.45
N ALA A 152 -10.96 17.15 -18.57
CA ALA A 152 -9.99 18.14 -19.06
C ALA A 152 -8.79 18.25 -18.13
N GLU A 153 -7.59 18.12 -18.69
CA GLU A 153 -6.35 18.35 -17.96
C GLU A 153 -6.30 19.78 -17.42
N GLY A 154 -6.13 19.93 -16.10
CA GLY A 154 -5.80 21.19 -15.43
C GLY A 154 -6.97 22.11 -15.13
N GLU A 155 -8.19 21.85 -15.57
CA GLU A 155 -9.35 22.69 -15.26
C GLU A 155 -10.44 21.91 -14.52
N ASP A 156 -10.76 22.36 -13.32
CA ASP A 156 -11.96 22.12 -12.53
C ASP A 156 -12.49 20.66 -12.45
N TYR A 157 -11.64 19.72 -12.02
CA TYR A 157 -12.15 18.49 -11.36
C TYR A 157 -13.08 18.81 -10.17
N LEU A 158 -13.21 20.08 -9.86
CA LEU A 158 -14.01 20.62 -8.77
C LEU A 158 -15.20 21.35 -9.33
N THR A 159 -16.29 20.66 -9.49
CA THR A 159 -17.59 21.34 -9.67
C THR A 159 -17.88 22.16 -8.41
N ALA A 160 -18.78 23.17 -8.50
CA ALA A 160 -19.14 23.97 -7.32
C ALA A 160 -19.81 23.14 -6.21
N ASP A 161 -20.35 21.92 -6.53
CA ASP A 161 -20.84 20.96 -5.54
C ASP A 161 -19.69 20.35 -4.74
N ASP A 162 -18.55 20.11 -5.38
CA ASP A 162 -17.32 19.66 -4.71
C ASP A 162 -16.82 20.72 -3.71
N GLN A 163 -17.02 22.00 -4.02
CA GLN A 163 -16.69 23.10 -3.09
C GLN A 163 -17.60 23.15 -1.87
N ILE A 164 -18.89 22.83 -2.04
CA ILE A 164 -19.89 22.88 -0.95
C ILE A 164 -19.71 21.68 -0.02
N ASN A 165 -19.45 20.49 -0.54
CA ASN A 165 -19.38 19.26 0.21
C ASN A 165 -17.95 18.80 0.54
N GLY A 166 -16.92 19.44 0.01
CA GLY A 166 -15.52 19.06 0.18
C GLY A 166 -15.17 17.72 -0.49
N GLN A 167 -15.95 17.29 -1.46
CA GLN A 167 -15.70 16.07 -2.23
C GLN A 167 -14.94 16.39 -3.50
N SER A 168 -13.97 15.56 -3.84
CA SER A 168 -13.36 15.58 -5.17
C SER A 168 -14.14 14.72 -6.13
N ASN A 169 -14.20 15.12 -7.40
CA ASN A 169 -14.58 14.25 -8.48
C ASN A 169 -13.83 12.90 -8.33
N PRO A 170 -14.51 11.75 -8.47
CA PRO A 170 -13.85 10.45 -8.34
C PRO A 170 -12.60 10.30 -9.23
N TYR A 171 -12.60 10.90 -10.42
CA TYR A 171 -11.47 10.86 -11.34
C TYR A 171 -10.21 11.58 -10.81
N ALA A 172 -10.38 12.62 -10.02
CA ALA A 172 -9.27 13.32 -9.36
C ALA A 172 -8.45 12.38 -8.41
N TRP A 173 -9.04 11.30 -7.94
CA TRP A 173 -8.32 10.27 -7.17
C TRP A 173 -7.40 9.40 -8.03
N ILE A 174 -7.58 9.40 -9.34
CA ILE A 174 -6.70 8.69 -10.28
C ILE A 174 -5.54 9.58 -10.70
N ASP A 175 -5.84 10.82 -11.11
CA ASP A 175 -4.87 11.70 -11.76
C ASP A 175 -4.16 12.63 -10.78
N GLU A 176 -4.87 13.11 -9.77
CA GLU A 176 -4.42 14.19 -8.90
C GLU A 176 -3.99 13.72 -7.50
N TYR A 177 -4.03 12.39 -7.29
CA TYR A 177 -3.60 11.77 -6.05
C TYR A 177 -2.61 10.63 -6.30
N GLN A 178 -1.55 10.61 -5.52
CA GLN A 178 -0.57 9.53 -5.50
C GLN A 178 -0.40 8.99 -4.09
N ASP A 179 -0.31 7.67 -3.95
CA ASP A 179 0.02 6.99 -2.69
C ASP A 179 0.88 5.78 -2.97
N LEU A 180 2.18 5.98 -2.96
CA LEU A 180 3.18 4.99 -3.30
C LEU A 180 3.82 4.45 -2.03
N VAL A 181 3.82 3.13 -1.88
CA VAL A 181 4.41 2.45 -0.72
C VAL A 181 5.41 1.40 -1.18
N ASP A 182 6.67 1.63 -0.86
CA ASP A 182 7.76 0.68 -1.08
C ASP A 182 8.14 0.01 0.24
N ILE A 183 8.18 -1.31 0.24
CA ILE A 183 8.57 -2.10 1.41
C ILE A 183 9.70 -3.04 1.01
N GLU A 184 10.84 -2.90 1.68
CA GLU A 184 11.97 -3.83 1.59
C GLU A 184 12.06 -4.60 2.90
N ASN A 185 12.16 -5.92 2.81
CA ASN A 185 12.28 -6.77 3.99
C ASN A 185 13.36 -7.83 3.74
N LEU A 186 14.38 -7.82 4.58
CA LEU A 186 15.47 -8.78 4.58
C LEU A 186 15.47 -9.52 5.91
N ARG A 187 15.44 -10.85 5.85
CA ARG A 187 15.56 -11.72 7.02
C ARG A 187 16.69 -12.70 6.79
N MET A 188 17.55 -12.82 7.76
CA MET A 188 18.62 -13.81 7.77
C MET A 188 18.61 -14.54 9.11
N SER A 189 18.81 -15.84 9.08
CA SER A 189 18.97 -16.65 10.28
C SER A 189 20.04 -17.71 10.03
N THR A 190 20.98 -17.79 10.95
CA THR A 190 22.04 -18.80 10.96
C THR A 190 21.98 -19.56 12.27
N SER A 191 21.97 -20.88 12.23
CA SER A 191 22.09 -21.72 13.41
C SER A 191 23.23 -22.72 13.27
N LEU A 192 23.94 -22.96 14.35
CA LEU A 192 24.97 -23.96 14.49
C LEU A 192 24.56 -24.93 15.59
N ASP A 193 24.45 -26.20 15.23
CA ASP A 193 24.15 -27.30 16.15
C ASP A 193 25.41 -28.09 16.40
N ALA A 194 25.94 -28.07 17.62
CA ALA A 194 27.10 -28.84 18.04
C ALA A 194 26.69 -29.98 18.96
N LYS A 195 26.88 -31.22 18.53
CA LYS A 195 26.72 -32.42 19.36
C LYS A 195 27.94 -32.54 20.25
N ILE A 196 27.80 -32.18 21.53
CA ILE A 196 28.86 -32.30 22.52
C ILE A 196 29.07 -33.76 22.98
N SER A 197 27.95 -34.49 23.04
CA SER A 197 27.92 -35.92 23.32
C SER A 197 26.65 -36.57 22.74
N ASN A 198 26.49 -37.89 22.93
CA ASN A 198 25.24 -38.57 22.48
C ASN A 198 23.99 -38.06 23.20
N SER A 199 24.15 -37.43 24.36
CA SER A 199 23.03 -36.92 25.16
C SER A 199 22.94 -35.40 25.20
N LEU A 200 23.97 -34.67 24.72
CA LEU A 200 24.08 -33.23 24.88
C LEU A 200 24.31 -32.55 23.52
N THR A 201 23.43 -31.62 23.16
CA THR A 201 23.60 -30.80 21.97
C THR A 201 23.53 -29.33 22.39
N PHE A 202 24.48 -28.54 21.95
CA PHE A 202 24.46 -27.07 22.03
C PHE A 202 24.04 -26.51 20.70
N ARG A 203 23.11 -25.55 20.72
CA ARG A 203 22.68 -24.76 19.56
C ARG A 203 22.91 -23.30 19.84
N THR A 204 23.58 -22.62 18.93
CA THR A 204 23.55 -21.16 18.83
C THR A 204 22.83 -20.76 17.57
N ARG A 205 21.98 -19.75 17.66
CA ARG A 205 21.26 -19.18 16.52
C ARG A 205 21.31 -17.67 16.59
N ILE A 206 21.70 -17.05 15.50
CA ILE A 206 21.55 -15.61 15.28
C ILE A 206 20.53 -15.38 14.18
N GLY A 207 19.57 -14.52 14.45
CA GLY A 207 18.57 -14.07 13.49
C GLY A 207 18.59 -12.56 13.38
N THR A 208 18.50 -12.04 12.16
CA THR A 208 18.39 -10.61 11.91
C THR A 208 17.22 -10.33 10.97
N GLN A 209 16.52 -9.25 11.21
CA GLN A 209 15.51 -8.71 10.31
C GLN A 209 15.77 -7.23 10.11
N TYR A 210 15.74 -6.82 8.85
CA TYR A 210 15.72 -5.43 8.42
C TYR A 210 14.48 -5.20 7.58
N ARG A 211 13.67 -4.22 7.96
CA ARG A 211 12.52 -3.78 7.18
C ARG A 211 12.58 -2.28 7.00
N ASN A 212 12.46 -1.86 5.75
CA ASN A 212 12.42 -0.47 5.37
C ASN A 212 11.10 -0.21 4.64
N THR A 213 10.34 0.79 5.08
CA THR A 213 9.08 1.21 4.47
C THR A 213 9.20 2.67 4.09
N HIS A 214 8.96 2.95 2.82
CA HIS A 214 8.83 4.31 2.29
C HIS A 214 7.42 4.50 1.78
N ARG A 215 6.77 5.55 2.18
CA ARG A 215 5.47 5.97 1.65
C ARG A 215 5.55 7.41 1.22
N LEU A 216 5.03 7.68 0.03
CA LEU A 216 4.85 9.00 -0.52
C LEU A 216 3.37 9.17 -0.84
N MET A 217 2.73 10.15 -0.23
CA MET A 217 1.40 10.61 -0.61
C MET A 217 1.49 12.02 -1.15
N TYR A 218 0.76 12.30 -2.21
CA TYR A 218 0.67 13.61 -2.80
C TYR A 218 -0.75 13.90 -3.27
N PHE A 219 -1.23 15.08 -2.93
CA PHE A 219 -2.46 15.66 -3.43
C PHE A 219 -2.06 16.89 -4.23
N SER A 220 -2.37 16.92 -5.52
CA SER A 220 -2.07 18.07 -6.37
C SER A 220 -2.90 19.30 -5.99
N SER A 221 -2.57 20.44 -6.56
CA SER A 221 -3.36 21.66 -6.39
C SER A 221 -4.77 21.54 -7.00
N ASN A 222 -4.98 20.62 -7.92
CA ASN A 222 -6.28 20.32 -8.54
C ASN A 222 -7.14 19.37 -7.70
N HIS A 223 -6.54 18.62 -6.79
CA HIS A 223 -7.31 17.79 -5.85
C HIS A 223 -7.90 18.64 -4.73
N ASN A 224 -9.16 18.39 -4.34
CA ASN A 224 -9.86 19.17 -3.31
C ASN A 224 -9.03 19.37 -2.02
N ARG A 225 -8.35 18.32 -1.57
CA ARG A 225 -7.48 18.39 -0.38
C ARG A 225 -6.23 19.23 -0.62
N GLY A 226 -5.58 19.08 -1.77
CA GLY A 226 -4.37 19.82 -2.09
C GLY A 226 -4.60 21.29 -2.45
N ARG A 227 -5.80 21.64 -2.92
CA ARG A 227 -6.17 23.02 -3.37
C ARG A 227 -5.95 24.06 -2.29
N GLN A 228 -6.34 23.78 -1.05
CA GLN A 228 -6.24 24.76 0.05
C GLN A 228 -4.79 25.10 0.41
N SER A 229 -3.87 24.21 0.09
CA SER A 229 -2.44 24.32 0.42
C SER A 229 -1.54 24.46 -0.81
N ASN A 230 -2.13 24.64 -2.01
CA ASN A 230 -1.41 24.64 -3.28
C ASN A 230 -0.49 23.43 -3.43
N GLY A 231 -1.09 22.24 -3.34
CA GLY A 231 -0.44 20.94 -3.25
C GLY A 231 -0.07 20.55 -1.81
N GLU A 232 -0.26 19.27 -1.48
CA GLU A 232 0.06 18.69 -0.17
C GLU A 232 0.80 17.38 -0.34
N GLY A 233 2.03 17.28 0.18
CA GLY A 233 2.87 16.10 0.10
C GLY A 233 3.21 15.54 1.47
N HIS A 234 3.20 14.22 1.61
CA HIS A 234 3.60 13.52 2.82
C HIS A 234 4.62 12.45 2.46
N LYS A 235 5.77 12.47 3.13
CA LYS A 235 6.79 11.43 3.01
C LYS A 235 6.98 10.76 4.37
N PHE A 236 6.74 9.47 4.40
CA PHE A 236 6.96 8.64 5.59
C PHE A 236 8.06 7.61 5.29
N THR A 237 9.05 7.54 6.17
CA THR A 237 10.08 6.51 6.13
C THR A 237 10.13 5.84 7.49
N ARG A 238 10.09 4.51 7.50
CA ARG A 238 10.23 3.71 8.71
C ARG A 238 11.25 2.58 8.49
N LYS A 239 12.21 2.50 9.42
CA LYS A 239 13.17 1.40 9.50
C LYS A 239 12.90 0.62 10.78
N ASP A 240 12.74 -0.68 10.63
CA ASP A 240 12.64 -1.63 11.73
C ASP A 240 13.83 -2.61 11.63
N GLU A 241 14.58 -2.72 12.69
CA GLU A 241 15.74 -3.62 12.80
C GLU A 241 15.58 -4.49 14.02
N SER A 242 15.86 -5.78 13.88
CA SER A 242 15.89 -6.69 15.01
C SER A 242 17.04 -7.68 14.91
N VAL A 243 17.61 -8.00 16.06
CA VAL A 243 18.63 -9.04 16.22
C VAL A 243 18.17 -9.95 17.35
N VAL A 244 18.22 -11.24 17.09
CA VAL A 244 17.90 -12.29 18.07
C VAL A 244 19.09 -13.22 18.16
N LEU A 245 19.60 -13.47 19.38
CA LEU A 245 20.63 -14.45 19.67
C LEU A 245 20.07 -15.46 20.66
N ASP A 246 19.97 -16.70 20.22
CA ASP A 246 19.58 -17.82 21.09
C ASP A 246 20.79 -18.73 21.33
N ASN A 247 21.02 -19.11 22.58
CA ASN A 247 21.94 -20.16 22.95
C ASN A 247 21.17 -21.20 23.77
N LEU A 248 21.11 -22.42 23.24
CA LEU A 248 20.31 -23.50 23.79
C LEU A 248 21.15 -24.73 24.03
N ILE A 249 20.93 -25.38 25.18
CA ILE A 249 21.52 -26.67 25.52
C ILE A 249 20.36 -27.66 25.60
N PHE A 250 20.41 -28.69 24.79
CA PHE A 250 19.47 -29.81 24.80
C PHE A 250 20.11 -31.01 25.41
N TYR A 251 19.48 -31.57 26.44
CA TYR A 251 19.86 -32.83 27.05
C TYR A 251 18.80 -33.89 26.78
N LYS A 252 19.23 -35.07 26.31
CA LYS A 252 18.35 -36.23 26.13
C LYS A 252 19.12 -37.47 26.59
N SER A 253 18.53 -38.24 27.51
CA SER A 253 19.14 -39.47 28.03
C SER A 253 18.06 -40.53 28.28
N LYS A 254 18.47 -41.78 28.16
CA LYS A 254 17.66 -42.92 28.61
C LYS A 254 18.17 -43.38 29.97
N ILE A 255 17.30 -43.38 30.98
CA ILE A 255 17.60 -43.90 32.30
C ILE A 255 16.99 -45.30 32.39
N GLY A 256 17.87 -46.31 32.39
CA GLY A 256 17.42 -47.71 32.32
C GLY A 256 16.70 -48.02 30.98
N LYS A 257 15.83 -49.02 31.00
CA LYS A 257 15.08 -49.48 29.81
C LYS A 257 13.74 -48.76 29.63
N LYS A 258 13.24 -48.05 30.64
CA LYS A 258 11.84 -47.59 30.67
C LYS A 258 11.66 -46.07 30.72
N HIS A 259 12.70 -45.30 31.06
CA HIS A 259 12.58 -43.85 31.26
C HIS A 259 13.40 -43.07 30.23
N ASN A 260 12.75 -42.06 29.61
CA ASN A 260 13.42 -41.10 28.76
C ASN A 260 13.39 -39.74 29.48
N LEU A 261 14.54 -39.17 29.72
CA LEU A 261 14.69 -37.83 30.31
C LEU A 261 15.09 -36.85 29.20
N SER A 262 14.40 -35.73 29.12
CA SER A 262 14.79 -34.62 28.23
C SER A 262 14.67 -33.29 28.98
N GLY A 263 15.61 -32.39 28.74
CA GLY A 263 15.62 -31.04 29.30
C GLY A 263 16.19 -30.04 28.30
N THR A 264 15.80 -28.81 28.45
CA THR A 264 16.36 -27.69 27.66
C THR A 264 16.67 -26.55 28.60
N LEU A 265 17.88 -26.00 28.45
CA LEU A 265 18.33 -24.77 29.11
C LEU A 265 18.67 -23.78 28.01
N GLY A 266 18.22 -22.52 28.14
CA GLY A 266 18.43 -21.53 27.12
C GLY A 266 18.65 -20.13 27.65
N PHE A 267 19.38 -19.36 26.88
CA PHE A 267 19.55 -17.91 27.01
C PHE A 267 19.21 -17.27 25.68
N THR A 268 18.32 -16.28 25.72
CA THR A 268 17.93 -15.51 24.54
C THR A 268 18.20 -14.03 24.79
N TYR A 269 18.88 -13.40 23.85
CA TYR A 269 19.01 -11.95 23.75
C TYR A 269 18.22 -11.47 22.54
N ASN A 270 17.42 -10.43 22.72
CA ASN A 270 16.63 -9.83 21.67
C ASN A 270 16.76 -8.31 21.73
N GLU A 271 17.09 -7.70 20.61
CA GLU A 271 17.16 -6.26 20.42
C GLU A 271 16.27 -5.86 19.26
N TYR A 272 15.50 -4.82 19.45
CA TYR A 272 14.61 -4.27 18.44
C TYR A 272 14.76 -2.74 18.42
N SER A 273 14.97 -2.20 17.22
CA SER A 273 15.06 -0.76 16.98
C SER A 273 14.06 -0.34 15.91
N THR A 274 13.39 0.75 16.15
CA THR A 274 12.52 1.42 15.17
C THR A 274 12.92 2.88 15.05
N SER A 275 13.08 3.33 13.82
CA SER A 275 13.26 4.75 13.48
C SER A 275 12.22 5.14 12.43
N ASN A 276 11.57 6.28 12.64
CA ASN A 276 10.64 6.82 11.65
C ASN A 276 10.89 8.30 11.42
N VAL A 277 10.63 8.74 10.20
CA VAL A 277 10.68 10.14 9.76
C VAL A 277 9.40 10.44 9.02
N ASN A 278 8.72 11.50 9.42
CA ASN A 278 7.52 12.03 8.80
C ASN A 278 7.79 13.45 8.32
N ILE A 279 7.58 13.70 7.04
CA ILE A 279 7.75 15.02 6.42
C ILE A 279 6.42 15.36 5.76
N THR A 280 5.91 16.54 6.05
CA THR A 280 4.76 17.14 5.36
C THR A 280 5.23 18.44 4.70
N ALA A 281 4.87 18.60 3.44
CA ALA A 281 5.18 19.80 2.66
C ALA A 281 3.91 20.27 1.95
N SER A 282 3.82 21.57 1.71
CA SER A 282 2.72 22.21 0.99
C SER A 282 3.24 23.42 0.23
N ASN A 283 2.37 24.03 -0.59
CA ASN A 283 2.68 25.21 -1.39
C ASN A 283 3.80 24.92 -2.40
N PHE A 284 3.57 23.95 -3.25
CA PHE A 284 4.47 23.59 -4.33
C PHE A 284 4.37 24.62 -5.46
N ILE A 285 5.52 24.89 -6.11
CA ILE A 285 5.57 25.82 -7.24
C ILE A 285 4.87 25.23 -8.46
N ASP A 286 4.92 23.89 -8.60
CA ASP A 286 4.36 23.13 -9.70
C ASP A 286 4.06 21.71 -9.21
N ASP A 287 2.94 21.16 -9.62
CA ASP A 287 2.55 19.77 -9.29
C ASP A 287 3.50 18.72 -9.92
N TYR A 288 4.18 19.07 -11.02
CA TYR A 288 5.22 18.21 -11.64
C TYR A 288 6.45 17.99 -10.74
N ILE A 289 6.76 18.90 -9.84
CA ILE A 289 7.92 18.78 -8.95
C ILE A 289 7.72 17.64 -7.94
N SER A 290 6.51 17.33 -7.55
CA SER A 290 6.20 16.23 -6.64
C SER A 290 6.65 14.88 -7.21
N VAL A 291 6.49 14.67 -8.51
CA VAL A 291 6.91 13.45 -9.23
C VAL A 291 8.44 13.36 -9.29
N SER A 292 9.14 14.49 -9.43
CA SER A 292 10.60 14.54 -9.52
C SER A 292 11.29 14.24 -8.19
N TYR A 293 10.68 14.52 -7.05
CA TYR A 293 11.22 14.15 -5.73
C TYR A 293 11.31 12.63 -5.51
N THR A 294 10.58 11.83 -6.26
CA THR A 294 10.72 10.38 -6.24
C THR A 294 11.98 9.89 -6.92
N HIS A 295 12.54 10.66 -7.87
CA HIS A 295 13.75 10.32 -8.64
C HIS A 295 15.04 10.92 -8.10
N LEU A 296 14.99 11.93 -7.20
CA LEU A 296 16.18 12.51 -6.56
C LEU A 296 16.86 11.59 -5.52
N ARG A 297 16.53 10.31 -5.51
CA ARG A 297 17.20 9.29 -4.67
C ARG A 297 18.63 8.96 -5.09
N ALA A 298 19.13 9.48 -6.19
CA ALA A 298 20.38 9.00 -6.79
C ALA A 298 21.63 9.80 -6.42
N HIS A 299 21.58 10.95 -5.74
CA HIS A 299 22.75 11.77 -5.48
C HIS A 299 22.79 12.39 -4.08
N GLU A 300 22.74 11.60 -3.03
CA GLU A 300 23.42 11.97 -1.79
C GLU A 300 24.85 11.39 -1.84
N THR A 301 25.76 12.10 -2.48
CA THR A 301 27.18 11.94 -2.24
C THR A 301 27.47 12.49 -0.84
N ARG A 302 27.81 11.58 0.08
CA ARG A 302 28.44 11.97 1.35
C ARG A 302 29.79 12.61 1.06
N PRO A 303 30.16 13.69 1.80
CA PRO A 303 31.52 14.16 1.85
C PRO A 303 32.43 13.14 2.58
#